data_624e9da33a5f09569f85c0a22a975934
#
_entry.id   624e9da33a5f09569f85c0a22a975934
#
_cell.length_a   1.000
_cell.length_b   1.000
_cell.length_c   1.000
_cell.angle_alpha   90.00
_cell.angle_beta   90.00
_cell.angle_gamma   90.00
#
_symmetry.space_group_name_H-M   'P 1'
#
loop_
_entity.id
_entity.type
_entity.pdbx_description
1 polymer ?
#
loop_
_entity_poly.entity_id
_entity_poly.type
_entity_poly.pdbx_seq_one_letter_code
_entity_poly.pdbx_strand_id
1 'polypeptide(L)'
;SVFEAAALGCDSLSSNALPVTILQCGSAGLCDDLIISEYVEGTSNNKALEIHNPTPFDVDLTPYVMEVYNNGSETPIQSLNLEGVLVSGGVTVLGNPQAAAPIINQSQALSTVTWYNGNDPIVLRKNGEIIDMMGVIGEDPLGAWPVGEGAMAEYTLVRKPNIGQGSTNWLEGQTQWDVY
;
A
#
# COMPACT_ATOMS: atom_id res chain seq x y z
N SER A 1 -33.55 -14.97 3.08
CA SER A 1 -32.17 -14.63 2.78
C SER A 1 -31.32 -14.93 4.00
N VAL A 2 -30.41 -15.86 3.84
CA VAL A 2 -29.50 -16.28 4.90
C VAL A 2 -28.18 -15.58 4.62
N PHE A 3 -27.69 -14.84 5.60
CA PHE A 3 -26.32 -14.33 5.60
C PHE A 3 -25.48 -15.38 6.32
N GLU A 4 -24.57 -16.00 5.62
CA GLU A 4 -23.50 -16.74 6.24
C GLU A 4 -22.25 -15.88 6.20
N ALA A 5 -21.78 -15.49 7.38
CA ALA A 5 -20.42 -15.00 7.50
C ALA A 5 -19.50 -16.22 7.42
N ALA A 6 -18.61 -16.25 6.46
CA ALA A 6 -17.59 -17.29 6.42
C ALA A 6 -16.76 -17.23 7.70
N ALA A 7 -16.49 -18.38 8.29
CA ALA A 7 -15.78 -18.48 9.56
C ALA A 7 -14.29 -18.11 9.46
N LEU A 8 -13.84 -17.62 8.32
CA LEU A 8 -12.44 -17.34 8.00
C LEU A 8 -12.32 -15.98 7.30
N GLY A 9 -12.19 -14.94 8.09
CA GLY A 9 -11.60 -13.70 7.62
C GLY A 9 -12.51 -12.78 6.84
N CYS A 10 -11.98 -12.08 5.88
CA CYS A 10 -12.53 -10.93 5.19
C CYS A 10 -13.68 -11.20 4.21
N ASP A 11 -14.27 -12.39 4.18
CA ASP A 11 -15.35 -12.73 3.27
C ASP A 11 -16.70 -12.34 3.82
N SER A 12 -17.40 -11.46 3.15
CA SER A 12 -18.83 -11.23 3.38
C SER A 12 -19.63 -11.71 2.17
N LEU A 13 -20.57 -12.65 2.39
CA LEU A 13 -21.47 -13.13 1.35
C LEU A 13 -22.79 -12.35 1.40
N SER A 14 -23.16 -11.72 0.29
CA SER A 14 -24.48 -11.14 0.11
C SER A 14 -25.33 -12.03 -0.79
N SER A 15 -26.56 -12.34 -0.36
CA SER A 15 -27.47 -13.26 -1.04
C SER A 15 -28.30 -12.62 -2.15
N ASN A 16 -28.20 -11.33 -2.39
CA ASN A 16 -28.98 -10.65 -3.42
C ASN A 16 -28.11 -10.32 -4.62
N ALA A 17 -28.26 -11.07 -5.64
CA ALA A 17 -28.01 -10.91 -7.09
C ALA A 17 -27.22 -9.69 -7.61
N LEU A 18 -26.55 -8.93 -6.78
CA LEU A 18 -25.55 -7.95 -7.16
C LEU A 18 -24.18 -8.62 -7.09
N PRO A 19 -23.34 -8.50 -8.12
CA PRO A 19 -22.00 -9.01 -8.03
C PRO A 19 -21.25 -8.23 -6.95
N VAL A 20 -21.06 -8.86 -5.79
CA VAL A 20 -20.14 -8.38 -4.78
C VAL A 20 -18.78 -8.92 -5.18
N THR A 21 -17.85 -8.04 -5.49
CA THR A 21 -16.45 -8.45 -5.62
C THR A 21 -15.96 -8.77 -4.21
N ILE A 22 -15.81 -10.06 -3.92
CA ILE A 22 -15.23 -10.51 -2.67
C ILE A 22 -13.72 -10.37 -2.84
N LEU A 23 -13.11 -9.52 -2.03
CA LEU A 23 -11.67 -9.56 -1.83
C LEU A 23 -11.35 -10.90 -1.18
N GLN A 24 -10.88 -11.86 -1.97
CA GLN A 24 -10.37 -13.10 -1.42
C GLN A 24 -9.01 -12.82 -0.79
N CYS A 25 -8.99 -12.81 0.53
CA CYS A 25 -7.74 -13.03 1.22
C CYS A 25 -7.21 -14.39 0.79
N GLY A 26 -5.99 -14.44 0.23
CA GLY A 26 -5.37 -15.68 -0.21
C GLY A 26 -5.42 -16.73 0.89
N SER A 27 -5.50 -17.98 0.53
CA SER A 27 -5.84 -19.17 1.33
C SER A 27 -4.99 -19.46 2.58
N ALA A 28 -4.21 -18.52 3.07
CA ALA A 28 -3.38 -18.64 4.26
C ALA A 28 -3.34 -17.38 5.15
N GLY A 29 -4.00 -16.29 4.78
CA GLY A 29 -3.94 -15.03 5.52
C GLY A 29 -5.32 -14.43 5.71
N LEU A 30 -5.62 -14.15 6.93
CA LEU A 30 -6.64 -13.18 7.30
C LEU A 30 -6.22 -11.83 6.73
N CYS A 31 -7.16 -11.02 6.21
CA CYS A 31 -6.90 -9.60 6.05
C CYS A 31 -6.77 -9.01 7.45
N ASP A 32 -5.60 -9.14 8.04
CA ASP A 32 -5.38 -8.83 9.46
C ASP A 32 -4.68 -7.49 9.66
N ASP A 33 -4.27 -6.83 8.57
CA ASP A 33 -3.57 -5.57 8.67
C ASP A 33 -3.71 -4.66 7.44
N LEU A 34 -3.20 -3.44 7.54
CA LEU A 34 -3.15 -2.46 6.46
C LEU A 34 -2.18 -2.89 5.36
N ILE A 35 -2.45 -2.44 4.13
CA ILE A 35 -1.58 -2.64 2.98
C ILE A 35 -1.34 -1.34 2.22
N ILE A 36 -0.23 -1.23 1.51
CA ILE A 36 -0.05 -0.22 0.47
C ILE A 36 -0.86 -0.68 -0.75
N SER A 37 -1.89 0.07 -1.11
CA SER A 37 -2.83 -0.30 -2.18
C SER A 37 -2.55 0.38 -3.51
N GLU A 38 -1.97 1.58 -3.49
CA GLU A 38 -1.55 2.29 -4.70
C GLU A 38 -0.23 3.02 -4.47
N TYR A 39 0.60 3.02 -5.50
CA TYR A 39 1.85 3.74 -5.58
C TYR A 39 1.87 4.52 -6.89
N VAL A 40 2.05 5.82 -6.80
CA VAL A 40 2.14 6.72 -7.95
C VAL A 40 3.53 7.33 -7.99
N GLU A 41 4.27 7.06 -9.05
CA GLU A 41 5.52 7.74 -9.40
C GLU A 41 5.34 8.34 -10.80
N GLY A 42 4.78 9.53 -10.85
CA GLY A 42 4.57 10.29 -12.07
C GLY A 42 5.61 11.38 -12.25
N THR A 43 5.46 12.12 -13.34
CA THR A 43 6.40 13.18 -13.74
C THR A 43 6.66 14.17 -12.61
N SER A 44 7.93 14.43 -12.30
CA SER A 44 8.38 15.40 -11.30
C SER A 44 7.93 15.03 -9.89
N ASN A 45 7.13 15.89 -9.25
CA ASN A 45 6.65 15.70 -7.88
C ASN A 45 5.24 15.07 -7.81
N ASN A 46 4.71 14.57 -8.93
CA ASN A 46 3.40 13.92 -8.95
C ASN A 46 3.48 12.50 -8.36
N LYS A 47 3.59 12.42 -7.05
CA LYS A 47 3.81 11.19 -6.30
C LYS A 47 2.83 11.07 -5.16
N ALA A 48 2.33 9.86 -4.96
CA ALA A 48 1.40 9.54 -3.88
C ALA A 48 1.49 8.07 -3.49
N LEU A 49 1.11 7.78 -2.25
CA LEU A 49 0.90 6.44 -1.71
C LEU A 49 -0.50 6.36 -1.16
N GLU A 50 -1.20 5.27 -1.46
CA GLU A 50 -2.46 4.94 -0.82
C GLU A 50 -2.27 3.75 0.12
N ILE A 51 -2.84 3.85 1.31
CA ILE A 51 -2.90 2.79 2.31
C ILE A 51 -4.36 2.38 2.45
N HIS A 52 -4.64 1.09 2.32
CA HIS A 52 -5.96 0.51 2.43
C HIS A 52 -6.09 -0.33 3.71
N ASN A 53 -7.26 -0.25 4.32
CA ASN A 53 -7.67 -1.15 5.40
C ASN A 53 -8.57 -2.26 4.85
N PRO A 54 -8.04 -3.43 4.49
CA PRO A 54 -8.84 -4.55 4.00
C PRO A 54 -9.54 -5.32 5.14
N THR A 55 -9.27 -4.97 6.40
CA THR A 55 -9.81 -5.69 7.55
C THR A 55 -11.30 -5.37 7.78
N PRO A 56 -12.06 -6.23 8.46
CA PRO A 56 -13.45 -5.97 8.78
C PRO A 56 -13.65 -4.99 9.94
N PHE A 57 -12.57 -4.39 10.47
CA PHE A 57 -12.60 -3.49 11.62
C PHE A 57 -11.97 -2.15 11.29
N ASP A 58 -12.40 -1.12 12.00
CA ASP A 58 -11.69 0.17 12.02
C ASP A 58 -10.33 0.00 12.69
N VAL A 59 -9.28 0.59 12.10
CA VAL A 59 -7.90 0.46 12.56
C VAL A 59 -7.38 1.80 13.06
N ASP A 60 -6.89 1.82 14.32
CA ASP A 60 -6.12 2.93 14.84
C ASP A 60 -4.75 2.99 14.14
N LEU A 61 -4.43 4.14 13.56
CA LEU A 61 -3.22 4.35 12.77
C LEU A 61 -1.98 4.66 13.63
N THR A 62 -2.13 4.94 14.92
CA THR A 62 -1.01 5.36 15.79
C THR A 62 0.16 4.36 15.90
N PRO A 63 -0.02 3.03 15.78
CA PRO A 63 1.10 2.09 15.75
C PRO A 63 1.80 1.98 14.39
N TYR A 64 1.35 2.71 13.36
CA TYR A 64 1.87 2.57 12.01
C TYR A 64 2.82 3.70 11.62
N VAL A 65 3.85 3.32 10.87
CA VAL A 65 4.85 4.23 10.33
C VAL A 65 5.07 3.90 8.85
N MET A 66 5.01 4.93 8.00
CA MET A 66 5.46 4.85 6.63
C MET A 66 6.90 5.34 6.54
N GLU A 67 7.78 4.58 5.90
CA GLU A 67 9.19 4.90 5.73
C GLU A 67 9.60 4.83 4.25
N VAL A 68 10.55 5.69 3.86
CA VAL A 68 11.25 5.61 2.57
C VAL A 68 12.75 5.54 2.81
N TYR A 69 13.40 4.64 2.08
CA TYR A 69 14.82 4.39 2.09
C TYR A 69 15.45 4.85 0.78
N ASN A 70 16.67 5.36 0.79
CA ASN A 70 17.29 5.95 -0.40
C ASN A 70 18.49 5.11 -0.85
N ASN A 71 18.50 4.76 -2.15
CA ASN A 71 19.68 4.29 -2.87
C ASN A 71 20.54 3.25 -2.09
N GLY A 72 19.94 2.15 -1.66
CA GLY A 72 20.66 1.10 -0.92
C GLY A 72 20.94 1.40 0.56
N SER A 73 20.32 2.43 1.14
CA SER A 73 20.42 2.71 2.58
C SER A 73 19.73 1.64 3.41
N GLU A 74 20.33 1.27 4.53
CA GLU A 74 19.70 0.43 5.57
C GLU A 74 18.90 1.25 6.60
N THR A 75 18.95 2.58 6.52
CA THR A 75 18.21 3.48 7.40
C THR A 75 17.26 4.36 6.61
N PRO A 76 16.03 4.59 7.10
CA PRO A 76 15.08 5.44 6.40
C PRO A 76 15.58 6.89 6.33
N ILE A 77 15.39 7.54 5.18
CA ILE A 77 15.68 8.97 5.03
C ILE A 77 14.49 9.85 5.41
N GLN A 78 13.30 9.31 5.31
CA GLN A 78 12.07 9.96 5.74
C GLN A 78 11.17 8.94 6.42
N SER A 79 10.47 9.38 7.45
CA SER A 79 9.47 8.59 8.17
C SER A 79 8.26 9.44 8.50
N LEU A 80 7.08 8.85 8.44
CA LEU A 80 5.82 9.47 8.82
C LEU A 80 5.07 8.53 9.77
N ASN A 81 4.87 8.98 11.02
CA ASN A 81 3.92 8.33 11.90
C ASN A 81 2.51 8.61 11.39
N LEU A 82 1.71 7.56 11.21
CA LEU A 82 0.32 7.72 10.79
C LEU A 82 -0.54 8.06 12.02
N GLU A 83 -1.63 8.77 11.79
CA GLU A 83 -2.52 9.25 12.85
C GLU A 83 -3.99 9.09 12.47
N GLY A 84 -4.84 8.94 13.48
CA GLY A 84 -6.29 8.84 13.32
C GLY A 84 -6.79 7.41 13.24
N VAL A 85 -7.95 7.22 12.64
CA VAL A 85 -8.62 5.93 12.48
C VAL A 85 -8.95 5.73 11.01
N LEU A 86 -8.55 4.60 10.44
CA LEU A 86 -8.93 4.19 9.09
C LEU A 86 -10.05 3.17 9.18
N VAL A 87 -11.24 3.56 8.71
CA VAL A 87 -12.43 2.70 8.76
C VAL A 87 -12.25 1.43 7.92
N SER A 88 -12.97 0.38 8.27
CA SER A 88 -13.01 -0.86 7.49
C SER A 88 -13.33 -0.58 6.02
N GLY A 89 -12.53 -1.14 5.12
CA GLY A 89 -12.63 -0.92 3.67
C GLY A 89 -12.22 0.48 3.20
N GLY A 90 -11.77 1.35 4.12
CA GLY A 90 -11.35 2.71 3.81
C GLY A 90 -9.92 2.80 3.29
N VAL A 91 -9.59 3.96 2.70
CA VAL A 91 -8.24 4.30 2.24
C VAL A 91 -7.79 5.63 2.82
N THR A 92 -6.48 5.81 2.92
CA THR A 92 -5.84 7.10 3.19
C THR A 92 -4.71 7.35 2.21
N VAL A 93 -4.64 8.56 1.66
CA VAL A 93 -3.67 8.94 0.63
C VAL A 93 -2.64 9.90 1.22
N LEU A 94 -1.38 9.58 1.03
CA LEU A 94 -0.23 10.42 1.34
C LEU A 94 0.27 11.04 0.04
N GLY A 95 0.18 12.37 -0.09
CA GLY A 95 0.61 13.09 -1.29
C GLY A 95 1.95 13.79 -1.12
N ASN A 96 2.64 14.01 -2.24
CA ASN A 96 3.81 14.86 -2.25
C ASN A 96 3.39 16.33 -2.07
N PRO A 97 4.04 17.08 -1.16
CA PRO A 97 3.69 18.49 -0.90
C PRO A 97 3.85 19.42 -2.12
N GLN A 98 4.58 19.00 -3.14
CA GLN A 98 4.85 19.74 -4.35
C GLN A 98 4.16 19.13 -5.59
N ALA A 99 3.25 18.18 -5.39
CA ALA A 99 2.48 17.57 -6.47
C ALA A 99 1.50 18.57 -7.11
N ALA A 100 1.00 18.22 -8.28
CA ALA A 100 -0.09 18.97 -8.91
C ALA A 100 -1.39 18.89 -8.08
N ALA A 101 -2.24 19.89 -8.22
CA ALA A 101 -3.47 20.03 -7.47
C ALA A 101 -4.38 18.79 -7.44
N PRO A 102 -4.51 17.98 -8.51
CA PRO A 102 -5.32 16.76 -8.45
C PRO A 102 -4.86 15.75 -7.40
N ILE A 103 -3.55 15.61 -7.19
CA ILE A 103 -2.98 14.72 -6.16
C ILE A 103 -3.17 15.34 -4.78
N ILE A 104 -2.79 16.63 -4.62
CA ILE A 104 -2.93 17.34 -3.34
C ILE A 104 -4.37 17.30 -2.84
N ASN A 105 -5.35 17.52 -3.72
CA ASN A 105 -6.76 17.58 -3.36
C ASN A 105 -7.35 16.22 -2.94
N GLN A 106 -6.70 15.11 -3.30
CA GLN A 106 -7.11 13.76 -2.90
C GLN A 106 -6.35 13.24 -1.68
N SER A 107 -5.28 13.93 -1.27
CA SER A 107 -4.43 13.49 -0.16
C SER A 107 -5.03 13.90 1.19
N GLN A 108 -5.07 12.99 2.14
CA GLN A 108 -5.40 13.24 3.53
C GLN A 108 -4.21 13.82 4.31
N ALA A 109 -2.98 13.48 3.87
CA ALA A 109 -1.76 14.08 4.42
C ALA A 109 -0.75 14.37 3.30
N LEU A 110 0.03 15.42 3.48
CA LEU A 110 1.15 15.77 2.61
C LEU A 110 2.45 15.49 3.34
N SER A 111 3.33 14.68 2.75
CA SER A 111 4.54 14.23 3.42
C SER A 111 5.72 13.99 2.48
N THR A 112 6.92 14.20 3.01
CA THR A 112 8.18 13.92 2.34
C THR A 112 8.49 12.42 2.20
N VAL A 113 7.72 11.52 2.83
CA VAL A 113 7.81 10.07 2.55
C VAL A 113 7.44 9.72 1.10
N THR A 114 6.89 10.68 0.35
CA THR A 114 6.64 10.57 -1.09
C THR A 114 7.78 11.13 -1.94
N TRP A 115 8.95 11.40 -1.37
CA TRP A 115 10.15 11.81 -2.11
C TRP A 115 10.98 10.60 -2.54
N TYR A 116 10.40 9.75 -3.33
CA TYR A 116 11.03 8.59 -3.96
C TYR A 116 11.12 8.76 -5.48
N ASN A 117 11.90 7.95 -6.15
CA ASN A 117 12.14 8.02 -7.59
C ASN A 117 12.20 6.65 -8.29
N GLY A 118 11.60 5.63 -7.68
CA GLY A 118 11.46 4.30 -8.26
C GLY A 118 12.56 3.31 -7.90
N ASN A 119 13.71 3.73 -7.36
CA ASN A 119 14.73 2.84 -6.80
C ASN A 119 14.76 2.85 -5.27
N ASP A 120 13.92 3.65 -4.64
CA ASP A 120 13.83 3.84 -3.21
C ASP A 120 12.83 2.86 -2.58
N PRO A 121 13.25 1.97 -1.69
CA PRO A 121 12.33 1.11 -0.96
C PRO A 121 11.35 1.90 -0.10
N ILE A 122 10.09 1.45 -0.08
CA ILE A 122 9.00 1.98 0.71
C ILE A 122 8.50 0.89 1.64
N VAL A 123 8.30 1.23 2.91
CA VAL A 123 7.97 0.27 3.95
C VAL A 123 6.84 0.79 4.82
N LEU A 124 5.84 -0.04 5.03
CA LEU A 124 4.80 0.15 6.04
C LEU A 124 5.13 -0.72 7.25
N ARG A 125 5.27 -0.08 8.43
CA ARG A 125 5.52 -0.78 9.70
C ARG A 125 4.35 -0.65 10.65
N LYS A 126 4.21 -1.65 11.50
CA LYS A 126 3.32 -1.64 12.67
C LYS A 126 4.11 -2.05 13.91
N ASN A 127 4.14 -1.21 14.94
CA ASN A 127 4.91 -1.46 16.17
C ASN A 127 6.39 -1.80 15.90
N GLY A 128 6.99 -1.23 14.85
CA GLY A 128 8.35 -1.47 14.43
C GLY A 128 8.56 -2.66 13.48
N GLU A 129 7.60 -3.58 13.35
CA GLU A 129 7.66 -4.71 12.43
C GLU A 129 7.20 -4.31 11.02
N ILE A 130 7.88 -4.81 9.99
CA ILE A 130 7.46 -4.60 8.60
C ILE A 130 6.22 -5.45 8.33
N ILE A 131 5.18 -4.82 7.79
CA ILE A 131 3.94 -5.51 7.41
C ILE A 131 3.70 -5.48 5.89
N ASP A 132 4.26 -4.48 5.19
CA ASP A 132 4.23 -4.41 3.73
C ASP A 132 5.45 -3.63 3.23
N MET A 133 5.97 -3.98 2.05
CA MET A 133 7.11 -3.28 1.47
C MET A 133 7.12 -3.32 -0.06
N MET A 134 7.74 -2.30 -0.63
CA MET A 134 8.07 -2.17 -2.05
C MET A 134 9.58 -1.92 -2.18
N GLY A 135 10.27 -2.69 -3.01
CA GLY A 135 11.73 -2.70 -3.06
C GLY A 135 12.37 -3.50 -1.92
N VAL A 136 13.69 -3.45 -1.77
CA VAL A 136 14.47 -4.16 -0.75
C VAL A 136 15.37 -3.18 -0.01
N ILE A 137 15.24 -3.12 1.31
CA ILE A 137 16.09 -2.28 2.18
C ILE A 137 17.55 -2.70 2.01
N GLY A 138 18.44 -1.73 1.86
CA GLY A 138 19.88 -1.98 1.70
C GLY A 138 20.32 -2.33 0.27
N GLU A 139 19.37 -2.41 -0.68
CA GLU A 139 19.67 -2.68 -2.09
C GLU A 139 19.36 -1.48 -2.98
N ASP A 140 20.18 -1.26 -4.02
CA ASP A 140 19.95 -0.27 -5.08
C ASP A 140 19.87 -1.03 -6.43
N PRO A 141 18.71 -1.02 -7.11
CA PRO A 141 18.55 -1.68 -8.41
C PRO A 141 19.26 -0.95 -9.56
N LEU A 142 20.00 0.14 -9.27
CA LEU A 142 20.71 0.97 -10.26
C LEU A 142 19.79 1.65 -11.31
N GLY A 143 18.54 1.77 -11.01
CA GLY A 143 17.53 2.39 -11.91
C GLY A 143 16.20 2.41 -11.23
N ALA A 144 15.35 1.43 -11.48
CA ALA A 144 14.08 1.28 -10.80
C ALA A 144 13.81 -0.20 -10.49
N TRP A 145 13.04 -0.47 -9.46
CA TRP A 145 12.56 -1.81 -9.16
C TRP A 145 11.60 -2.27 -10.26
N PRO A 146 11.85 -3.42 -10.91
CA PRO A 146 10.94 -3.92 -11.92
C PRO A 146 9.63 -4.43 -11.30
N VAL A 147 8.52 -4.21 -11.99
CA VAL A 147 7.18 -4.69 -11.60
C VAL A 147 6.44 -5.10 -12.88
N GLY A 148 6.20 -6.41 -13.06
CA GLY A 148 5.56 -6.90 -14.28
C GLY A 148 6.28 -6.44 -15.55
N GLU A 149 5.55 -5.77 -16.45
CA GLU A 149 6.11 -5.17 -17.68
C GLU A 149 6.52 -3.69 -17.50
N GLY A 150 6.45 -3.16 -16.27
CA GLY A 150 6.83 -1.79 -15.93
C GLY A 150 7.86 -1.75 -14.80
N ALA A 151 7.81 -0.68 -14.03
CA ALA A 151 8.72 -0.43 -12.91
C ALA A 151 8.08 0.45 -11.84
N MET A 152 8.77 0.66 -10.74
CA MET A 152 8.38 1.66 -9.74
C MET A 152 8.63 3.11 -10.20
N ALA A 153 9.38 3.34 -11.28
CA ALA A 153 9.61 4.69 -11.85
C ALA A 153 8.68 4.96 -13.04
N GLU A 154 8.08 6.15 -13.07
CA GLU A 154 7.22 6.66 -14.15
C GLU A 154 5.94 5.84 -14.41
N TYR A 155 5.47 5.10 -13.39
CA TYR A 155 4.25 4.30 -13.45
C TYR A 155 3.34 4.53 -12.25
N THR A 156 2.06 4.19 -12.44
CA THR A 156 1.12 3.95 -11.34
C THR A 156 0.99 2.45 -11.13
N LEU A 157 1.18 2.00 -9.91
CA LEU A 157 1.03 0.61 -9.50
C LEU A 157 -0.21 0.51 -8.61
N VAL A 158 -1.15 -0.35 -9.00
CA VAL A 158 -2.37 -0.61 -8.23
C VAL A 158 -2.33 -2.05 -7.75
N ARG A 159 -2.52 -2.26 -6.44
CA ARG A 159 -2.55 -3.61 -5.86
C ARG A 159 -3.70 -4.41 -6.48
N LYS A 160 -3.41 -5.64 -6.92
CA LYS A 160 -4.42 -6.51 -7.51
C LYS A 160 -5.58 -6.74 -6.54
N PRO A 161 -6.83 -6.76 -7.00
CA PRO A 161 -8.01 -6.76 -6.13
C PRO A 161 -8.18 -8.04 -5.28
N ASN A 162 -7.45 -9.10 -5.60
CA ASN A 162 -7.43 -10.33 -4.81
C ASN A 162 -6.35 -10.37 -3.72
N ILE A 163 -5.60 -9.27 -3.55
CA ILE A 163 -4.57 -9.15 -2.53
C ILE A 163 -5.11 -8.36 -1.34
N GLY A 164 -5.29 -9.03 -0.22
CA GLY A 164 -5.77 -8.42 1.03
C GLY A 164 -4.71 -8.40 2.13
N GLN A 165 -3.45 -8.74 1.83
CA GLN A 165 -2.36 -8.74 2.79
C GLN A 165 -1.07 -8.22 2.15
N GLY A 166 -0.31 -7.42 2.90
CA GLY A 166 0.99 -6.94 2.51
C GLY A 166 2.03 -8.06 2.38
N SER A 167 3.13 -7.78 1.70
CA SER A 167 4.27 -8.70 1.57
C SER A 167 5.53 -8.08 2.17
N THR A 168 6.21 -8.84 3.01
CA THR A 168 7.53 -8.49 3.54
C THR A 168 8.68 -9.06 2.69
N ASN A 169 8.35 -9.70 1.58
CA ASN A 169 9.26 -10.25 0.59
C ASN A 169 8.98 -9.60 -0.77
N TRP A 170 9.87 -8.72 -1.24
CA TRP A 170 9.68 -8.00 -2.50
C TRP A 170 9.63 -8.92 -3.72
N LEU A 171 10.37 -10.03 -3.73
CA LEU A 171 10.34 -10.97 -4.85
C LEU A 171 8.93 -11.57 -5.08
N GLU A 172 8.16 -11.72 -4.02
CA GLU A 172 6.75 -12.09 -4.08
C GLU A 172 5.87 -10.86 -4.27
N GLY A 173 6.11 -9.80 -3.49
CA GLY A 173 5.35 -8.56 -3.49
C GLY A 173 5.26 -7.88 -4.86
N GLN A 174 6.32 -7.88 -5.65
CA GLN A 174 6.33 -7.28 -7.00
C GLN A 174 5.31 -7.91 -7.96
N THR A 175 4.87 -9.15 -7.72
CA THR A 175 3.87 -9.83 -8.56
C THR A 175 2.42 -9.43 -8.25
N GLN A 176 2.21 -8.70 -7.18
CA GLN A 176 0.91 -8.34 -6.63
C GLN A 176 0.31 -7.05 -7.22
N TRP A 177 0.94 -6.47 -8.25
CA TRP A 177 0.57 -5.18 -8.80
C TRP A 177 0.10 -5.26 -10.25
N ASP A 178 -0.89 -4.44 -10.59
CA ASP A 178 -1.22 -4.05 -11.94
C ASP A 178 -0.49 -2.74 -12.25
N VAL A 179 0.03 -2.61 -13.47
CA VAL A 179 0.91 -1.50 -13.90
C VAL A 179 0.17 -0.61 -14.90
N TYR A 180 0.17 0.71 -14.71
CA TYR A 180 -0.50 1.71 -15.55
C TYR A 180 0.41 2.85 -15.96
#